data_0a8a8e8b15e5d002c53a7ba4bf768511
#
_entry.id   0a8a8e8b15e5d002c53a7ba4bf768511
#
_cell.length_a   1.000
_cell.length_b   1.000
_cell.length_c   1.000
_cell.angle_alpha   90.00
_cell.angle_beta   90.00
_cell.angle_gamma   90.00
#
_symmetry.space_group_name_H-M   'P 1'
#
loop_
_entity.id
_entity.type
_entity.pdbx_description
1 polymer ?
#
loop_
_entity_poly.entity_id
_entity_poly.type
_entity_poly.pdbx_seq_one_letter_code
_entity_poly.pdbx_strand_id
1 'polypeptide(L)'
;MKTLCTVALWLIVTLSSWAAPFRVVLYGDSNTYGWKPQPNPPSTRYDENERWAGILKHLLGTDYEIIEEGLDGRTTDVWDPTSPISGAQLDGAAYLPACLSSHLPVDLVVIMLGTNDLKAIYNRTPFRIALGAGHLIDLTNTLNGGVGTTYPNPKVLLICPPPLDEKIKEGPIFGPMFKGGVEKSRQLAPLYKEIAAAGGAEFLDAGSVINTDGIDGLHFSEDAQKKLAAALAEKLKPIRQASK
;
A
#
# COMPACT_ATOMS: atom_id res chain seq x y z
N MET A 1 -61.93 44.07 -18.37
CA MET A 1 -60.44 43.89 -18.36
C MET A 1 -60.11 42.82 -17.34
N LYS A 2 -59.69 41.61 -17.80
CA LYS A 2 -59.30 40.50 -16.89
C LYS A 2 -57.77 40.43 -16.94
N THR A 3 -57.14 40.71 -15.85
CA THR A 3 -55.68 40.67 -15.71
C THR A 3 -55.24 39.22 -15.42
N LEU A 4 -54.55 38.58 -16.36
CA LEU A 4 -53.92 37.29 -16.16
C LEU A 4 -52.61 37.50 -15.36
N CYS A 5 -52.55 36.98 -14.14
CA CYS A 5 -51.31 36.83 -13.40
C CYS A 5 -50.59 35.56 -13.86
N THR A 6 -49.48 35.71 -14.59
CA THR A 6 -48.61 34.58 -14.96
C THR A 6 -47.64 34.29 -13.77
N VAL A 7 -47.85 33.17 -13.12
CA VAL A 7 -46.91 32.70 -12.09
C VAL A 7 -45.78 31.96 -12.79
N ALA A 8 -44.58 32.52 -12.81
CA ALA A 8 -43.37 31.85 -13.31
C ALA A 8 -42.84 30.89 -12.23
N LEU A 9 -42.96 29.60 -12.48
CA LEU A 9 -42.39 28.54 -11.61
C LEU A 9 -40.92 28.38 -11.97
N TRP A 10 -40.00 28.84 -11.07
CA TRP A 10 -38.57 28.62 -11.21
C TRP A 10 -38.24 27.21 -10.73
N LEU A 11 -37.88 26.32 -11.66
CA LEU A 11 -37.33 25.02 -11.37
C LEU A 11 -35.89 25.20 -10.90
N ILE A 12 -35.61 25.08 -9.59
CA ILE A 12 -34.25 25.03 -9.07
C ILE A 12 -33.74 23.61 -9.35
N VAL A 13 -32.99 23.45 -10.43
CA VAL A 13 -32.22 22.23 -10.71
C VAL A 13 -31.00 22.30 -9.83
N THR A 14 -31.02 21.61 -8.70
CA THR A 14 -29.82 21.38 -7.90
C THR A 14 -28.92 20.41 -8.67
N LEU A 15 -27.94 20.94 -9.39
CA LEU A 15 -26.84 20.15 -9.92
C LEU A 15 -26.05 19.62 -8.73
N SER A 16 -26.31 18.35 -8.36
CA SER A 16 -25.42 17.63 -7.46
C SER A 16 -24.07 17.50 -8.15
N SER A 17 -23.13 18.37 -7.80
CA SER A 17 -21.74 18.21 -8.20
C SER A 17 -21.23 16.91 -7.55
N TRP A 18 -21.15 15.85 -8.32
CA TRP A 18 -20.47 14.64 -7.89
C TRP A 18 -18.98 14.98 -7.80
N ALA A 19 -18.48 15.13 -6.59
CA ALA A 19 -17.04 15.27 -6.38
C ALA A 19 -16.35 14.02 -6.93
N ALA A 20 -15.22 14.21 -7.61
CA ALA A 20 -14.42 13.08 -8.07
C ALA A 20 -14.03 12.19 -6.88
N PRO A 21 -13.93 10.86 -7.09
CA PRO A 21 -13.51 9.95 -6.03
C PRO A 21 -12.09 10.28 -5.54
N PHE A 22 -11.84 10.05 -4.26
CA PHE A 22 -10.50 10.17 -3.68
C PHE A 22 -9.65 9.00 -4.16
N ARG A 23 -8.59 9.29 -4.94
CA ARG A 23 -7.80 8.28 -5.65
C ARG A 23 -6.63 7.81 -4.81
N VAL A 24 -6.58 6.51 -4.52
CA VAL A 24 -5.60 5.88 -3.63
C VAL A 24 -4.85 4.78 -4.37
N VAL A 25 -3.53 4.90 -4.47
CA VAL A 25 -2.65 3.83 -4.96
C VAL A 25 -2.17 3.00 -3.77
N LEU A 26 -2.39 1.68 -3.84
CA LEU A 26 -1.89 0.71 -2.85
C LEU A 26 -0.61 0.08 -3.38
N TYR A 27 0.54 0.62 -2.99
CA TYR A 27 1.85 0.21 -3.48
C TYR A 27 2.52 -0.77 -2.50
N GLY A 28 2.71 -2.02 -2.93
CA GLY A 28 3.24 -3.05 -2.05
C GLY A 28 3.77 -4.30 -2.75
N ASP A 29 4.01 -5.32 -1.97
CA ASP A 29 4.55 -6.61 -2.39
C ASP A 29 3.46 -7.70 -2.54
N SER A 30 3.82 -8.97 -2.35
CA SER A 30 2.91 -10.12 -2.40
C SER A 30 1.77 -10.03 -1.39
N ASN A 31 1.97 -9.41 -0.24
CA ASN A 31 0.92 -9.20 0.75
C ASN A 31 -0.12 -8.17 0.28
N THR A 32 0.27 -7.21 -0.55
CA THR A 32 -0.65 -6.28 -1.21
C THR A 32 -1.28 -6.90 -2.45
N TYR A 33 -0.53 -7.68 -3.22
CA TYR A 33 -1.04 -8.46 -4.34
C TYR A 33 -2.15 -9.43 -3.90
N GLY A 34 -2.05 -9.96 -2.68
CA GLY A 34 -2.99 -10.94 -2.13
C GLY A 34 -2.57 -12.37 -2.39
N TRP A 35 -1.28 -12.68 -2.21
CA TRP A 35 -0.74 -14.04 -2.27
C TRP A 35 -1.42 -14.95 -1.24
N LYS A 36 -1.93 -16.11 -1.67
CA LYS A 36 -2.47 -17.14 -0.77
C LYS A 36 -1.33 -17.87 -0.09
N PRO A 37 -1.25 -17.91 1.26
CA PRO A 37 -0.20 -18.63 1.96
C PRO A 37 -0.15 -20.10 1.58
N GLN A 38 1.04 -20.59 1.23
CA GLN A 38 1.30 -22.00 0.89
C GLN A 38 2.61 -22.42 1.54
N PRO A 39 2.76 -23.70 1.94
CA PRO A 39 4.02 -24.21 2.48
C PRO A 39 5.18 -24.04 1.50
N ASN A 40 4.89 -24.11 0.21
CA ASN A 40 5.87 -23.97 -0.87
C ASN A 40 5.23 -23.26 -2.07
N PRO A 41 5.96 -22.34 -2.74
CA PRO A 41 5.53 -21.80 -4.02
C PRO A 41 5.50 -22.89 -5.12
N PRO A 42 4.74 -22.73 -6.21
CA PRO A 42 3.94 -21.55 -6.51
C PRO A 42 2.62 -21.48 -5.74
N SER A 43 2.01 -20.30 -5.71
CA SER A 43 0.70 -20.05 -5.13
C SER A 43 -0.22 -19.31 -6.10
N THR A 44 -1.42 -19.00 -5.64
CA THR A 44 -2.42 -18.23 -6.36
C THR A 44 -2.72 -16.92 -5.63
N ARG A 45 -3.49 -16.05 -6.26
CA ARG A 45 -3.98 -14.81 -5.68
C ARG A 45 -5.32 -15.03 -4.98
N TYR A 46 -5.53 -14.36 -3.86
CA TYR A 46 -6.85 -14.21 -3.25
C TYR A 46 -7.81 -13.47 -4.20
N ASP A 47 -9.08 -13.87 -4.21
CA ASP A 47 -10.11 -13.15 -4.94
C ASP A 47 -10.31 -11.72 -4.40
N GLU A 48 -10.99 -10.86 -5.17
CA GLU A 48 -11.21 -9.46 -4.80
C GLU A 48 -11.91 -9.33 -3.44
N ASN A 49 -12.82 -10.24 -3.12
CA ASN A 49 -13.54 -10.26 -1.84
C ASN A 49 -12.75 -10.88 -0.68
N GLU A 50 -11.58 -11.43 -0.94
CA GLU A 50 -10.73 -12.12 0.03
C GLU A 50 -9.48 -11.32 0.38
N ARG A 51 -8.86 -10.63 -0.60
CA ARG A 51 -7.66 -9.82 -0.37
C ARG A 51 -7.99 -8.46 0.22
N TRP A 52 -7.13 -7.96 1.12
CA TRP A 52 -7.39 -6.71 1.84
C TRP A 52 -7.63 -5.50 0.93
N ALA A 53 -6.94 -5.42 -0.20
CA ALA A 53 -7.08 -4.33 -1.16
C ALA A 53 -8.49 -4.28 -1.77
N GLY A 54 -9.02 -5.42 -2.20
CA GLY A 54 -10.38 -5.53 -2.72
C GLY A 54 -11.45 -5.32 -1.65
N ILE A 55 -11.25 -5.90 -0.44
CA ILE A 55 -12.15 -5.67 0.71
C ILE A 55 -12.19 -4.19 1.07
N LEU A 56 -11.02 -3.51 1.10
CA LEU A 56 -10.92 -2.08 1.37
C LEU A 56 -11.75 -1.27 0.37
N LYS A 57 -11.65 -1.59 -0.93
CA LYS A 57 -12.43 -0.97 -2.00
C LYS A 57 -13.94 -1.07 -1.72
N HIS A 58 -14.43 -2.25 -1.30
CA HIS A 58 -15.83 -2.43 -0.94
C HIS A 58 -16.24 -1.64 0.31
N LEU A 59 -15.40 -1.61 1.33
CA LEU A 59 -15.67 -0.88 2.58
C LEU A 59 -15.74 0.65 2.38
N LEU A 60 -14.94 1.19 1.45
CA LEU A 60 -14.86 2.63 1.19
C LEU A 60 -15.92 3.10 0.16
N GLY A 61 -16.43 2.20 -0.67
CA GLY A 61 -17.45 2.50 -1.68
C GLY A 61 -16.99 3.45 -2.78
N THR A 62 -17.95 4.04 -3.49
CA THR A 62 -17.72 4.87 -4.69
C THR A 62 -17.06 6.22 -4.41
N ASP A 63 -16.94 6.59 -3.16
CA ASP A 63 -16.23 7.81 -2.72
C ASP A 63 -14.71 7.71 -2.88
N TYR A 64 -14.21 6.49 -3.13
CA TYR A 64 -12.79 6.21 -3.33
C TYR A 64 -12.57 5.39 -4.60
N GLU A 65 -11.48 5.68 -5.28
CA GLU A 65 -10.95 4.85 -6.36
C GLU A 65 -9.66 4.18 -5.85
N ILE A 66 -9.71 2.86 -5.68
CA ILE A 66 -8.58 2.06 -5.20
C ILE A 66 -7.83 1.45 -6.38
N ILE A 67 -6.55 1.76 -6.49
CA ILE A 67 -5.64 1.29 -7.53
C ILE A 67 -4.67 0.32 -6.87
N GLU A 68 -4.71 -0.96 -7.27
CA GLU A 68 -3.90 -2.02 -6.70
C GLU A 68 -2.58 -2.17 -7.45
N GLU A 69 -1.47 -1.85 -6.79
CA GLU A 69 -0.09 -1.94 -7.31
C GLU A 69 0.77 -2.88 -6.44
N GLY A 70 0.21 -4.05 -6.09
CA GLY A 70 0.94 -5.14 -5.45
C GLY A 70 1.75 -5.94 -6.46
N LEU A 71 3.04 -6.20 -6.19
CA LEU A 71 3.91 -7.05 -7.01
C LEU A 71 4.72 -8.00 -6.12
N ASP A 72 4.58 -9.30 -6.37
CA ASP A 72 5.28 -10.33 -5.62
C ASP A 72 6.80 -10.11 -5.65
N GLY A 73 7.42 -10.16 -4.47
CA GLY A 73 8.86 -10.00 -4.35
C GLY A 73 9.37 -8.55 -4.29
N ARG A 74 8.51 -7.54 -4.49
CA ARG A 74 8.93 -6.13 -4.47
C ARG A 74 9.60 -5.74 -3.16
N THR A 75 10.75 -5.09 -3.27
CA THR A 75 11.54 -4.51 -2.18
C THR A 75 11.23 -3.02 -2.03
N THR A 76 11.82 -2.34 -1.07
CA THR A 76 11.77 -0.87 -0.97
C THR A 76 12.59 -0.21 -2.08
N ASP A 77 13.91 -0.43 -2.09
CA ASP A 77 14.88 0.22 -2.98
C ASP A 77 16.08 -0.67 -3.29
N VAL A 78 15.83 -1.97 -3.46
CA VAL A 78 16.89 -2.96 -3.72
C VAL A 78 16.57 -3.76 -4.97
N TRP A 79 17.51 -3.76 -5.89
CA TRP A 79 17.51 -4.63 -7.05
C TRP A 79 17.68 -6.11 -6.65
N ASP A 80 16.84 -7.00 -7.17
CA ASP A 80 16.93 -8.45 -6.93
C ASP A 80 17.63 -9.14 -8.10
N PRO A 81 18.89 -9.58 -7.92
CA PRO A 81 19.65 -10.25 -8.99
C PRO A 81 19.16 -11.69 -9.26
N THR A 82 18.34 -12.25 -8.38
CA THR A 82 17.89 -13.66 -8.44
C THR A 82 16.50 -13.81 -9.03
N SER A 83 15.79 -12.71 -9.26
CA SER A 83 14.44 -12.75 -9.79
C SER A 83 14.40 -13.21 -11.26
N PRO A 84 13.42 -14.05 -11.65
CA PRO A 84 13.18 -14.42 -13.05
C PRO A 84 12.65 -13.26 -13.90
N ILE A 85 12.04 -12.25 -13.28
CA ILE A 85 11.77 -10.96 -13.93
C ILE A 85 12.92 -10.01 -13.65
N SER A 86 13.10 -8.98 -14.49
CA SER A 86 14.18 -8.00 -14.30
C SER A 86 14.22 -7.48 -12.86
N GLY A 87 15.36 -7.61 -12.19
CA GLY A 87 15.53 -7.15 -10.81
C GLY A 87 15.18 -5.68 -10.60
N ALA A 88 15.32 -4.85 -11.64
CA ALA A 88 14.88 -3.46 -11.63
C ALA A 88 13.36 -3.29 -11.48
N GLN A 89 12.57 -4.28 -11.88
CA GLN A 89 11.10 -4.25 -11.72
C GLN A 89 10.68 -4.53 -10.29
N LEU A 90 11.50 -5.25 -9.53
CA LEU A 90 11.26 -5.54 -8.10
C LEU A 90 11.81 -4.45 -7.18
N ASP A 91 12.65 -3.57 -7.69
CA ASP A 91 13.07 -2.37 -6.98
C ASP A 91 11.91 -1.36 -6.93
N GLY A 92 11.32 -1.22 -5.75
CA GLY A 92 10.17 -0.35 -5.54
C GLY A 92 10.48 1.12 -5.86
N ALA A 93 11.67 1.59 -5.54
CA ALA A 93 12.07 2.97 -5.82
C ALA A 93 12.27 3.22 -7.33
N ALA A 94 12.77 2.24 -8.06
CA ALA A 94 12.92 2.36 -9.51
C ALA A 94 11.58 2.42 -10.26
N TYR A 95 10.57 1.71 -9.80
CA TYR A 95 9.26 1.64 -10.48
C TYR A 95 8.26 2.72 -10.02
N LEU A 96 8.31 3.16 -8.75
CA LEU A 96 7.32 4.05 -8.15
C LEU A 96 7.04 5.33 -8.96
N PRO A 97 8.04 6.08 -9.47
CA PRO A 97 7.77 7.29 -10.25
C PRO A 97 6.97 7.02 -11.53
N ALA A 98 7.27 5.95 -12.26
CA ALA A 98 6.54 5.55 -13.45
C ALA A 98 5.12 5.09 -13.13
N CYS A 99 4.96 4.31 -12.07
CA CYS A 99 3.67 3.87 -11.55
C CYS A 99 2.77 5.07 -11.23
N LEU A 100 3.24 5.98 -10.37
CA LEU A 100 2.44 7.15 -9.97
C LEU A 100 2.12 8.06 -11.15
N SER A 101 3.10 8.32 -12.04
CA SER A 101 2.89 9.15 -13.23
C SER A 101 1.78 8.59 -14.15
N SER A 102 1.65 7.25 -14.22
CA SER A 102 0.61 6.59 -15.02
C SER A 102 -0.79 6.72 -14.43
N HIS A 103 -0.89 6.98 -13.12
CA HIS A 103 -2.16 7.04 -12.39
C HIS A 103 -2.59 8.45 -12.00
N LEU A 104 -1.81 9.49 -12.30
CA LEU A 104 -2.15 10.87 -11.95
C LEU A 104 -3.52 11.30 -12.53
N PRO A 105 -4.29 12.14 -11.82
CA PRO A 105 -4.02 12.62 -10.46
C PRO A 105 -4.21 11.52 -9.41
N VAL A 106 -3.39 11.54 -8.35
CA VAL A 106 -3.47 10.63 -7.19
C VAL A 106 -3.54 11.48 -5.93
N ASP A 107 -4.44 11.15 -5.01
CA ASP A 107 -4.59 11.89 -3.76
C ASP A 107 -3.73 11.31 -2.63
N LEU A 108 -3.57 9.98 -2.63
CA LEU A 108 -2.84 9.27 -1.58
C LEU A 108 -2.11 8.04 -2.14
N VAL A 109 -0.88 7.84 -1.71
CA VAL A 109 -0.15 6.59 -1.90
C VAL A 109 -0.03 5.88 -0.56
N VAL A 110 -0.52 4.64 -0.48
CA VAL A 110 -0.36 3.74 0.66
C VAL A 110 0.79 2.80 0.34
N ILE A 111 1.89 2.91 1.07
CA ILE A 111 3.10 2.11 0.84
C ILE A 111 3.23 1.06 1.93
N MET A 112 3.21 -0.24 1.56
CA MET A 112 3.50 -1.35 2.45
C MET A 112 4.58 -2.23 1.82
N LEU A 113 5.83 -1.93 2.08
CA LEU A 113 7.03 -2.62 1.60
C LEU A 113 8.06 -2.78 2.73
N GLY A 114 9.04 -3.65 2.53
CA GLY A 114 10.12 -3.94 3.47
C GLY A 114 10.19 -5.41 3.88
N THR A 115 9.14 -6.20 3.64
CA THR A 115 9.14 -7.64 3.90
C THR A 115 10.21 -8.34 3.07
N ASN A 116 10.29 -8.07 1.77
CA ASN A 116 11.25 -8.70 0.89
C ASN A 116 12.69 -8.23 1.12
N ASP A 117 12.89 -7.05 1.67
CA ASP A 117 14.19 -6.52 2.08
C ASP A 117 14.85 -7.34 3.19
N LEU A 118 14.05 -8.13 3.93
CA LEU A 118 14.52 -9.04 4.97
C LEU A 118 15.21 -10.30 4.42
N LYS A 119 15.12 -10.57 3.12
CA LYS A 119 15.81 -11.71 2.50
C LYS A 119 17.32 -11.66 2.80
N ALA A 120 17.86 -12.81 3.20
CA ALA A 120 19.25 -12.93 3.61
C ALA A 120 20.27 -12.45 2.55
N ILE A 121 19.92 -12.63 1.28
CA ILE A 121 20.77 -12.25 0.14
C ILE A 121 21.08 -10.74 0.11
N TYR A 122 20.18 -9.88 0.60
CA TYR A 122 20.41 -8.43 0.61
C TYR A 122 21.23 -7.95 1.81
N ASN A 123 21.36 -8.77 2.83
CA ASN A 123 22.13 -8.46 4.04
C ASN A 123 21.84 -7.07 4.63
N ARG A 124 20.58 -6.62 4.57
CA ARG A 124 20.15 -5.31 5.06
C ARG A 124 19.94 -5.31 6.56
N THR A 125 20.28 -4.21 7.21
CA THR A 125 19.89 -3.95 8.61
C THR A 125 18.47 -3.38 8.64
N PRO A 126 17.73 -3.49 9.77
CA PRO A 126 16.41 -2.87 9.92
C PRO A 126 16.41 -1.37 9.59
N PHE A 127 17.45 -0.66 10.01
CA PHE A 127 17.59 0.78 9.70
C PHE A 127 17.72 1.05 8.19
N ARG A 128 18.49 0.21 7.47
CA ARG A 128 18.62 0.35 6.00
C ARG A 128 17.30 0.06 5.28
N ILE A 129 16.48 -0.85 5.79
CA ILE A 129 15.15 -1.14 5.25
C ILE A 129 14.24 0.08 5.48
N ALA A 130 14.26 0.66 6.67
CA ALA A 130 13.49 1.86 6.97
C ALA A 130 13.91 3.06 6.11
N LEU A 131 15.21 3.25 5.86
CA LEU A 131 15.69 4.27 4.91
C LEU A 131 15.17 4.05 3.49
N GLY A 132 15.07 2.79 3.03
CA GLY A 132 14.45 2.46 1.74
C GLY A 132 12.98 2.87 1.68
N ALA A 133 12.24 2.65 2.77
CA ALA A 133 10.85 3.15 2.87
C ALA A 133 10.80 4.69 2.85
N GLY A 134 11.76 5.37 3.48
CA GLY A 134 11.90 6.83 3.41
C GLY A 134 12.18 7.33 2.00
N HIS A 135 13.02 6.62 1.25
CA HIS A 135 13.28 6.94 -0.16
C HIS A 135 11.99 6.92 -1.01
N LEU A 136 11.08 5.98 -0.75
CA LEU A 136 9.78 5.95 -1.44
C LEU A 136 8.90 7.17 -1.08
N ILE A 137 8.95 7.62 0.18
CA ILE A 137 8.26 8.86 0.59
C ILE A 137 8.84 10.06 -0.16
N ASP A 138 10.16 10.18 -0.22
CA ASP A 138 10.85 11.29 -0.91
C ASP A 138 10.50 11.31 -2.40
N LEU A 139 10.51 10.17 -3.07
CA LEU A 139 10.12 10.05 -4.48
C LEU A 139 8.67 10.49 -4.71
N THR A 140 7.76 10.15 -3.80
CA THR A 140 6.36 10.57 -3.88
C THR A 140 6.23 12.09 -3.67
N ASN A 141 6.93 12.63 -2.66
CA ASN A 141 6.90 14.06 -2.32
C ASN A 141 7.54 14.96 -3.39
N THR A 142 8.36 14.39 -4.28
CA THR A 142 9.07 15.13 -5.33
C THR A 142 8.62 14.78 -6.75
N LEU A 143 7.49 14.08 -6.92
CA LEU A 143 6.97 13.63 -8.22
C LEU A 143 6.64 14.78 -9.19
N ASN A 144 6.14 15.91 -8.67
CA ASN A 144 5.85 17.15 -9.40
C ASN A 144 4.98 16.99 -10.67
N GLY A 145 4.02 16.05 -10.63
CA GLY A 145 2.97 15.94 -11.63
C GLY A 145 3.28 15.09 -12.87
N GLY A 146 4.45 14.44 -12.94
CA GLY A 146 4.78 13.58 -14.09
C GLY A 146 5.21 14.34 -15.35
N VAL A 147 5.32 13.62 -16.47
CA VAL A 147 5.85 14.16 -17.73
C VAL A 147 4.83 15.06 -18.43
N GLY A 148 5.12 16.34 -18.57
CA GLY A 148 4.29 17.29 -19.31
C GLY A 148 2.96 17.64 -18.64
N THR A 149 2.78 17.27 -17.37
CA THR A 149 1.58 17.56 -16.58
C THR A 149 1.95 18.19 -15.24
N THR A 150 1.00 18.88 -14.62
CA THR A 150 1.18 19.49 -13.29
C THR A 150 0.03 19.05 -12.40
N TYR A 151 0.35 18.23 -11.40
CA TYR A 151 -0.58 17.79 -10.37
C TYR A 151 0.08 17.97 -9.00
N PRO A 152 -0.70 18.22 -7.94
CA PRO A 152 -0.19 18.16 -6.57
C PRO A 152 0.45 16.79 -6.28
N ASN A 153 1.50 16.77 -5.47
CA ASN A 153 2.05 15.51 -5.01
C ASN A 153 1.05 14.77 -4.12
N PRO A 154 0.90 13.45 -4.26
CA PRO A 154 0.04 12.66 -3.38
C PRO A 154 0.50 12.76 -1.93
N LYS A 155 -0.43 12.66 -0.98
CA LYS A 155 -0.09 12.35 0.40
C LYS A 155 0.47 10.93 0.50
N VAL A 156 1.20 10.64 1.57
CA VAL A 156 1.74 9.29 1.82
C VAL A 156 1.20 8.74 3.14
N LEU A 157 0.75 7.48 3.11
CA LEU A 157 0.58 6.64 4.29
C LEU A 157 1.61 5.50 4.23
N LEU A 158 2.60 5.54 5.11
CA LEU A 158 3.57 4.46 5.25
C LEU A 158 3.04 3.42 6.23
N ILE A 159 2.94 2.17 5.78
CA ILE A 159 2.59 1.00 6.59
C ILE A 159 3.85 0.20 6.86
N CYS A 160 4.20 0.02 8.13
CA CYS A 160 5.19 -0.98 8.50
C CYS A 160 4.58 -2.38 8.35
N PRO A 161 5.17 -3.29 7.55
CA PRO A 161 4.71 -4.67 7.49
C PRO A 161 4.74 -5.33 8.87
N PRO A 162 3.82 -6.27 9.16
CA PRO A 162 3.88 -7.01 10.41
C PRO A 162 5.15 -7.87 10.48
N PRO A 163 5.66 -8.18 11.67
CA PRO A 163 6.82 -9.06 11.83
C PRO A 163 6.57 -10.45 11.21
N LEU A 164 7.62 -11.06 10.68
CA LEU A 164 7.59 -12.44 10.22
C LEU A 164 7.31 -13.39 11.39
N ASP A 165 6.49 -14.43 11.15
CA ASP A 165 6.22 -15.47 12.14
C ASP A 165 7.40 -16.45 12.23
N GLU A 166 7.61 -17.03 13.43
CA GLU A 166 8.71 -18.01 13.68
C GLU A 166 8.60 -19.24 12.77
N LYS A 167 7.37 -19.64 12.38
CA LYS A 167 7.15 -20.80 11.52
C LYS A 167 7.77 -20.67 10.12
N ILE A 168 8.12 -19.44 9.68
CA ILE A 168 8.84 -19.25 8.42
C ILE A 168 10.16 -20.05 8.40
N LYS A 169 10.80 -20.21 9.57
CA LYS A 169 12.09 -20.93 9.74
C LYS A 169 11.99 -22.41 9.38
N GLU A 170 10.80 -22.98 9.47
CA GLU A 170 10.53 -24.40 9.19
C GLU A 170 10.30 -24.65 7.69
N GLY A 171 9.97 -23.62 6.93
CA GLY A 171 9.71 -23.71 5.50
C GLY A 171 10.99 -24.00 4.70
N PRO A 172 10.98 -25.01 3.81
CA PRO A 172 12.19 -25.42 3.09
C PRO A 172 12.70 -24.36 2.09
N ILE A 173 11.85 -23.44 1.67
CA ILE A 173 12.18 -22.37 0.71
C ILE A 173 12.30 -21.03 1.44
N PHE A 174 11.28 -20.61 2.18
CA PHE A 174 11.28 -19.30 2.84
C PHE A 174 12.21 -19.26 4.05
N GLY A 175 12.39 -20.37 4.79
CA GLY A 175 13.32 -20.42 5.93
C GLY A 175 14.74 -20.00 5.59
N PRO A 176 15.42 -20.64 4.62
CA PRO A 176 16.74 -20.22 4.16
C PRO A 176 16.74 -18.82 3.55
N MET A 177 15.71 -18.47 2.76
CA MET A 177 15.58 -17.17 2.08
C MET A 177 15.51 -16.00 3.06
N PHE A 178 14.79 -16.16 4.16
CA PHE A 178 14.59 -15.13 5.19
C PHE A 178 15.38 -15.39 6.48
N LYS A 179 16.51 -16.11 6.38
CA LYS A 179 17.36 -16.38 7.54
C LYS A 179 17.75 -15.09 8.27
N GLY A 180 17.42 -15.00 9.58
CA GLY A 180 17.61 -13.81 10.39
C GLY A 180 16.57 -12.71 10.18
N GLY A 181 15.59 -12.94 9.30
CA GLY A 181 14.54 -11.97 8.98
C GLY A 181 13.54 -11.76 10.11
N VAL A 182 13.21 -12.79 10.88
CA VAL A 182 12.27 -12.72 12.00
C VAL A 182 12.73 -11.68 13.03
N GLU A 183 13.98 -11.79 13.46
CA GLU A 183 14.57 -10.89 14.46
C GLU A 183 14.69 -9.45 13.93
N LYS A 184 14.98 -9.29 12.65
CA LYS A 184 15.04 -7.97 12.00
C LYS A 184 13.65 -7.34 11.84
N SER A 185 12.65 -8.13 11.45
CA SER A 185 11.29 -7.65 11.22
C SER A 185 10.66 -7.01 12.47
N ARG A 186 10.94 -7.57 13.64
CA ARG A 186 10.48 -7.03 14.94
C ARG A 186 11.04 -5.66 15.29
N GLN A 187 12.09 -5.22 14.62
CA GLN A 187 12.73 -3.93 14.85
C GLN A 187 12.26 -2.83 13.89
N LEU A 188 11.41 -3.15 12.90
CA LEU A 188 11.05 -2.21 11.84
C LEU A 188 10.09 -1.12 12.34
N ALA A 189 9.07 -1.46 13.14
CA ALA A 189 7.99 -0.54 13.46
C ALA A 189 8.44 0.80 14.06
N PRO A 190 9.32 0.86 15.09
CA PRO A 190 9.80 2.14 15.62
C PRO A 190 10.58 2.94 14.57
N LEU A 191 11.41 2.29 13.74
CA LEU A 191 12.19 2.94 12.69
C LEU A 191 11.29 3.52 11.59
N TYR A 192 10.29 2.76 11.16
CA TYR A 192 9.31 3.22 10.15
C TYR A 192 8.50 4.41 10.66
N LYS A 193 8.13 4.41 11.95
CA LYS A 193 7.43 5.54 12.56
C LYS A 193 8.26 6.82 12.52
N GLU A 194 9.55 6.74 12.84
CA GLU A 194 10.48 7.86 12.79
C GLU A 194 10.67 8.36 11.34
N ILE A 195 10.86 7.44 10.40
CA ILE A 195 11.01 7.76 8.97
C ILE A 195 9.74 8.40 8.40
N ALA A 196 8.55 7.89 8.74
CA ALA A 196 7.28 8.47 8.32
C ALA A 196 7.15 9.92 8.83
N ALA A 197 7.45 10.13 10.11
CA ALA A 197 7.41 11.47 10.72
C ALA A 197 8.40 12.44 10.06
N ALA A 198 9.62 11.99 9.78
CA ALA A 198 10.64 12.79 9.12
C ALA A 198 10.25 13.17 7.67
N GLY A 199 9.59 12.25 6.94
CA GLY A 199 9.12 12.47 5.57
C GLY A 199 7.74 13.13 5.46
N GLY A 200 7.10 13.49 6.58
CA GLY A 200 5.77 14.10 6.58
C GLY A 200 4.64 13.14 6.17
N ALA A 201 4.87 11.84 6.30
CA ALA A 201 3.90 10.81 5.97
C ALA A 201 3.06 10.41 7.20
N GLU A 202 1.81 10.01 6.93
CA GLU A 202 1.01 9.26 7.91
C GLU A 202 1.61 7.88 8.16
N PHE A 203 1.36 7.31 9.33
CA PHE A 203 1.93 6.02 9.73
C PHE A 203 0.88 5.04 10.23
N LEU A 204 1.06 3.76 9.90
CA LEU A 204 0.36 2.62 10.49
C LEU A 204 1.35 1.47 10.72
N ASP A 205 1.38 0.92 11.93
CA ASP A 205 2.04 -0.35 12.21
C ASP A 205 1.04 -1.49 11.97
N ALA A 206 1.18 -2.23 10.88
CA ALA A 206 0.32 -3.36 10.59
C ALA A 206 0.47 -4.49 11.63
N GLY A 207 1.64 -4.61 12.26
CA GLY A 207 1.87 -5.57 13.35
C GLY A 207 1.06 -5.29 14.62
N SER A 208 0.52 -4.07 14.79
CA SER A 208 -0.43 -3.76 15.86
C SER A 208 -1.86 -4.23 15.56
N VAL A 209 -2.16 -4.64 14.32
CA VAL A 209 -3.51 -5.02 13.85
C VAL A 209 -3.58 -6.50 13.47
N ILE A 210 -2.54 -7.02 12.82
CA ILE A 210 -2.47 -8.37 12.26
C ILE A 210 -1.11 -9.01 12.53
N ASN A 211 -1.04 -10.33 12.32
CA ASN A 211 0.21 -11.09 12.26
C ASN A 211 0.39 -11.68 10.86
N THR A 212 1.59 -12.15 10.54
CA THR A 212 1.87 -13.00 9.40
C THR A 212 1.45 -14.45 9.72
N ASP A 213 0.14 -14.63 9.88
CA ASP A 213 -0.48 -15.86 10.41
C ASP A 213 -0.74 -16.93 9.35
N GLY A 214 -0.41 -16.66 8.10
CA GLY A 214 -0.44 -17.64 7.02
C GLY A 214 0.44 -18.85 7.34
N ILE A 215 0.15 -20.00 6.70
CA ILE A 215 0.84 -21.28 6.96
C ILE A 215 2.35 -21.19 6.71
N ASP A 216 2.79 -20.27 5.86
CA ASP A 216 4.19 -20.05 5.49
C ASP A 216 4.93 -19.08 6.42
N GLY A 217 4.24 -18.44 7.36
CA GLY A 217 4.82 -17.46 8.29
C GLY A 217 5.28 -16.13 7.64
N LEU A 218 4.86 -15.89 6.39
CA LEU A 218 5.23 -14.73 5.58
C LEU A 218 4.00 -13.95 5.09
N HIS A 219 2.99 -14.67 4.61
CA HIS A 219 1.80 -14.07 4.02
C HIS A 219 0.60 -14.10 4.99
N PHE A 220 -0.45 -13.35 4.64
CA PHE A 220 -1.60 -13.13 5.50
C PHE A 220 -2.69 -14.18 5.26
N SER A 221 -3.30 -14.69 6.33
CA SER A 221 -4.54 -15.46 6.25
C SER A 221 -5.71 -14.57 5.80
N GLU A 222 -6.83 -15.19 5.44
CA GLU A 222 -8.06 -14.45 5.11
C GLU A 222 -8.55 -13.56 6.26
N ASP A 223 -8.37 -13.99 7.52
CA ASP A 223 -8.75 -13.20 8.69
C ASP A 223 -7.86 -11.96 8.83
N ALA A 224 -6.55 -12.10 8.64
CA ALA A 224 -5.61 -10.98 8.64
C ALA A 224 -5.90 -10.01 7.48
N GLN A 225 -6.26 -10.52 6.29
CA GLN A 225 -6.68 -9.69 5.15
C GLN A 225 -7.88 -8.80 5.52
N LYS A 226 -8.92 -9.38 6.15
CA LYS A 226 -10.12 -8.65 6.57
C LYS A 226 -9.82 -7.60 7.65
N LYS A 227 -9.02 -7.96 8.65
CA LYS A 227 -8.62 -7.04 9.74
C LYS A 227 -7.81 -5.86 9.23
N LEU A 228 -6.85 -6.10 8.34
CA LEU A 228 -6.05 -5.02 7.75
C LEU A 228 -6.91 -4.06 6.92
N ALA A 229 -7.82 -4.60 6.10
CA ALA A 229 -8.74 -3.78 5.31
C ALA A 229 -9.61 -2.89 6.20
N ALA A 230 -10.17 -3.44 7.29
CA ALA A 230 -11.00 -2.68 8.24
C ALA A 230 -10.20 -1.55 8.92
N ALA A 231 -8.99 -1.85 9.41
CA ALA A 231 -8.13 -0.85 10.02
C ALA A 231 -7.74 0.28 9.06
N LEU A 232 -7.45 -0.07 7.80
CA LEU A 232 -7.15 0.91 6.76
C LEU A 232 -8.37 1.76 6.40
N ALA A 233 -9.57 1.18 6.30
CA ALA A 233 -10.78 1.94 6.04
C ALA A 233 -11.00 3.05 7.09
N GLU A 234 -10.75 2.75 8.37
CA GLU A 234 -10.82 3.76 9.44
C GLU A 234 -9.68 4.79 9.37
N LYS A 235 -8.46 4.37 9.00
CA LYS A 235 -7.30 5.27 8.87
C LYS A 235 -7.44 6.23 7.69
N LEU A 236 -8.07 5.82 6.59
CA LEU A 236 -8.19 6.63 5.38
C LEU A 236 -9.26 7.74 5.49
N LYS A 237 -10.31 7.56 6.29
CA LYS A 237 -11.38 8.55 6.45
C LYS A 237 -10.89 9.93 6.89
N PRO A 238 -10.11 10.07 7.99
CA PRO A 238 -9.59 11.36 8.40
C PRO A 238 -8.59 11.96 7.40
N ILE A 239 -7.78 11.14 6.72
CA ILE A 239 -6.84 11.61 5.68
C ILE A 239 -7.60 12.29 4.54
N ARG A 240 -8.69 11.67 4.05
CA ARG A 240 -9.55 12.28 3.03
C ARG A 240 -10.20 13.58 3.51
N GLN A 241 -10.69 13.60 4.75
CA GLN A 241 -11.32 14.80 5.31
C GLN A 241 -10.36 16.00 5.38
N ALA A 242 -9.10 15.75 5.73
CA ALA A 242 -8.04 16.76 5.78
C ALA A 242 -7.50 17.16 4.38
N SER A 243 -8.01 16.54 3.30
CA SER A 243 -7.63 16.83 1.91
C SER A 243 -8.67 17.66 1.16
N LYS A 244 -9.82 17.95 1.80
CA LYS A 244 -10.89 18.82 1.31
C LYS A 244 -10.68 20.25 1.79
#